data_1c2ba039f5032f2235d483c800dff5eb
#
_entry.id   1c2ba039f5032f2235d483c800dff5eb
#
_cell.length_a   1.000
_cell.length_b   1.000
_cell.length_c   1.000
_cell.angle_alpha   90.00
_cell.angle_beta   90.00
_cell.angle_gamma   90.00
#
_symmetry.space_group_name_H-M   'P 1'
#
loop_
_entity.id
_entity.type
_entity.pdbx_description
1 polymer ?
#
loop_
_entity_poly.entity_id
_entity_poly.type
_entity_poly.pdbx_seq_one_letter_code
_entity_poly.pdbx_strand_id
1 'polypeptide(L)'
;MKSGVYILINETKSTDELLEVKIGCSKNIDNRIKQIKSSFRFNGNLDELSLWLKIPCNNYRLLEKDLHMCLRCYNTTNEWFRVPETKINQRLFMLDMSRYK
;
A
#
# COMPACT_ATOMS: atom_id res chain seq x y z
N MET A 1 -14.75 12.70 -0.54
CA MET A 1 -13.37 12.52 -1.00
C MET A 1 -12.48 12.28 0.21
N LYS A 2 -11.78 11.16 0.24
CA LYS A 2 -10.88 10.84 1.36
C LYS A 2 -9.43 10.82 0.90
N SER A 3 -8.60 11.59 1.58
CA SER A 3 -7.16 11.51 1.41
C SER A 3 -6.58 10.48 2.36
N GLY A 4 -5.43 9.94 2.03
CA GLY A 4 -4.75 8.99 2.90
C GLY A 4 -3.79 8.09 2.15
N VAL A 5 -3.46 6.98 2.81
CA VAL A 5 -2.59 5.94 2.28
C VAL A 5 -3.44 4.71 1.95
N TYR A 6 -3.09 4.03 0.87
CA TYR A 6 -3.69 2.76 0.49
C TYR A 6 -2.62 1.69 0.37
N ILE A 7 -2.99 0.47 0.69
CA ILE A 7 -2.15 -0.70 0.48
C ILE A 7 -2.93 -1.67 -0.40
N LEU A 8 -2.40 -1.93 -1.60
CA LEU A 8 -2.95 -2.91 -2.53
C LEU A 8 -2.12 -4.18 -2.45
N ILE A 9 -2.76 -5.32 -2.62
CA ILE A 9 -2.10 -6.62 -2.62
C ILE A 9 -2.22 -7.27 -3.99
N ASN A 10 -1.10 -7.78 -4.51
CA ASN A 10 -1.11 -8.66 -5.67
C ASN A 10 -1.31 -10.08 -5.17
N GLU A 11 -2.55 -10.55 -5.24
CA GLU A 11 -2.91 -11.86 -4.67
C GLU A 11 -2.30 -13.01 -5.45
N THR A 12 -2.05 -12.82 -6.74
CA THR A 12 -1.43 -13.85 -7.57
C THR A 12 0.01 -14.13 -7.15
N LYS A 13 0.76 -13.08 -6.80
CA LYS A 13 2.17 -13.21 -6.40
C LYS A 13 2.38 -13.38 -4.91
N SER A 14 1.34 -13.17 -4.11
CA SER A 14 1.43 -13.32 -2.66
C SER A 14 1.34 -14.78 -2.25
N THR A 15 2.03 -15.12 -1.16
CA THR A 15 1.95 -16.45 -0.53
C THR A 15 1.48 -16.28 0.91
N ASP A 16 1.29 -17.39 1.63
CA ASP A 16 0.89 -17.33 3.04
C ASP A 16 1.95 -16.62 3.90
N GLU A 17 3.21 -16.66 3.49
CA GLU A 17 4.31 -16.08 4.25
C GLU A 17 4.72 -14.69 3.79
N LEU A 18 4.63 -14.42 2.47
CA LEU A 18 5.09 -13.17 1.87
C LEU A 18 3.98 -12.52 1.06
N LEU A 19 3.68 -11.27 1.37
CA LEU A 19 2.72 -10.47 0.63
C LEU A 19 3.45 -9.58 -0.38
N GLU A 20 2.90 -9.50 -1.59
CA GLU A 20 3.34 -8.55 -2.60
C GLU A 20 2.38 -7.37 -2.55
N VAL A 21 2.83 -6.23 -2.00
CA VAL A 21 1.96 -5.09 -1.75
C VAL A 21 2.51 -3.82 -2.38
N LYS A 22 1.57 -2.94 -2.76
CA LYS A 22 1.87 -1.60 -3.23
C LYS A 22 1.36 -0.60 -2.19
N ILE A 23 2.26 0.24 -1.69
CA ILE A 23 1.93 1.26 -0.69
C ILE A 23 2.02 2.63 -1.34
N GLY A 24 0.89 3.31 -1.43
CA GLY A 24 0.80 4.62 -2.05
C GLY A 24 -0.11 5.56 -1.28
N CYS A 25 -0.18 6.80 -1.74
CA CYS A 25 -1.05 7.81 -1.13
C CYS A 25 -1.75 8.65 -2.18
N SER A 26 -2.85 9.29 -1.78
CA SER A 26 -3.62 10.15 -2.68
C SER A 26 -4.54 11.09 -1.90
N LYS A 27 -4.86 12.22 -2.51
CA LYS A 27 -5.94 13.09 -2.06
C LYS A 27 -7.30 12.39 -2.12
N ASN A 28 -7.46 11.48 -3.09
CA ASN A 28 -8.69 10.74 -3.30
C ASN A 28 -8.31 9.27 -3.50
N ILE A 29 -8.33 8.54 -2.39
CA ILE A 29 -7.88 7.13 -2.37
C ILE A 29 -8.69 6.29 -3.36
N ASP A 30 -10.02 6.39 -3.32
CA ASP A 30 -10.89 5.51 -4.12
C ASP A 30 -10.67 5.73 -5.62
N ASN A 31 -10.56 6.98 -6.04
CA ASN A 31 -10.30 7.30 -7.44
C ASN A 31 -8.93 6.79 -7.88
N ARG A 32 -7.92 6.97 -7.03
CA ARG A 32 -6.56 6.50 -7.35
C ARG A 32 -6.50 4.99 -7.48
N ILE A 33 -7.19 4.25 -6.61
CA ILE A 33 -7.25 2.79 -6.68
C ILE A 33 -7.86 2.34 -8.00
N LYS A 34 -8.94 3.00 -8.44
CA LYS A 34 -9.58 2.70 -9.73
C LYS A 34 -8.61 2.91 -10.89
N GLN A 35 -7.88 4.02 -10.86
CA GLN A 35 -6.88 4.33 -11.90
C GLN A 35 -5.78 3.27 -11.95
N ILE A 36 -5.27 2.87 -10.79
CA ILE A 36 -4.21 1.87 -10.70
C ILE A 36 -4.69 0.53 -11.24
N LYS A 37 -5.89 0.09 -10.85
CA LYS A 37 -6.44 -1.18 -11.33
C LYS A 37 -6.67 -1.17 -12.84
N SER A 38 -7.18 -0.07 -13.37
CA SER A 38 -7.39 0.07 -14.82
C SER A 38 -6.08 0.04 -15.58
N SER A 39 -5.07 0.76 -15.10
CA SER A 39 -3.74 0.79 -15.72
C SER A 39 -3.08 -0.58 -15.68
N PHE A 40 -3.24 -1.29 -14.58
CA PHE A 40 -2.69 -2.63 -14.38
C PHE A 40 -3.24 -3.60 -15.43
N ARG A 41 -4.56 -3.57 -15.66
CA ARG A 41 -5.21 -4.39 -16.69
C ARG A 41 -4.84 -3.94 -18.10
N PHE A 42 -4.81 -2.64 -18.33
CA PHE A 42 -4.50 -2.07 -19.64
C PHE A 42 -3.13 -2.50 -20.12
N ASN A 43 -2.17 -2.64 -19.20
CA ASN A 43 -0.82 -3.10 -19.52
C ASN A 43 -0.72 -4.62 -19.69
N GLY A 44 -1.87 -5.31 -19.76
CA GLY A 44 -1.90 -6.75 -20.01
C GLY A 44 -1.54 -7.62 -18.81
N ASN A 45 -1.56 -7.05 -17.62
CA ASN A 45 -1.24 -7.80 -16.41
C ASN A 45 -2.46 -8.63 -15.98
N LEU A 46 -2.27 -9.94 -15.89
CA LEU A 46 -3.32 -10.88 -15.51
C LEU A 46 -3.37 -11.18 -14.02
N ASP A 47 -2.45 -10.61 -13.24
CA ASP A 47 -2.43 -10.81 -11.80
C ASP A 47 -3.64 -10.14 -11.15
N GLU A 48 -4.11 -10.72 -10.06
CA GLU A 48 -5.23 -10.18 -9.29
C GLU A 48 -4.74 -9.14 -8.30
N LEU A 49 -5.26 -7.92 -8.43
CA LEU A 49 -4.92 -6.79 -7.58
C LEU A 49 -6.13 -6.41 -6.74
N SER A 50 -5.98 -6.43 -5.42
CA SER A 50 -7.06 -6.13 -4.48
C SER A 50 -6.65 -5.08 -3.47
N LEU A 51 -7.65 -4.42 -2.87
CA LEU A 51 -7.39 -3.51 -1.76
C LEU A 51 -7.16 -4.31 -0.48
N TRP A 52 -6.00 -4.08 0.16
CA TRP A 52 -5.69 -4.72 1.44
C TRP A 52 -6.05 -3.82 2.61
N LEU A 53 -5.75 -2.52 2.53
CA LEU A 53 -6.01 -1.58 3.61
C LEU A 53 -6.09 -0.16 3.09
N LYS A 54 -7.01 0.65 3.67
CA LYS A 54 -7.06 2.10 3.51
C LYS A 54 -6.79 2.76 4.85
N ILE A 55 -5.95 3.79 4.87
CA ILE A 55 -5.65 4.56 6.07
C ILE A 55 -5.95 6.03 5.77
N PRO A 56 -7.20 6.49 6.02
CA PRO A 56 -7.54 7.89 5.80
C PRO A 56 -6.79 8.81 6.76
N CYS A 57 -6.19 9.86 6.24
CA CYS A 57 -5.50 10.87 7.06
C CYS A 57 -5.20 12.10 6.20
N ASN A 58 -4.94 13.22 6.83
CA ASN A 58 -4.66 14.46 6.12
C ASN A 58 -3.19 14.54 5.68
N ASN A 59 -2.27 14.14 6.55
CA ASN A 59 -0.84 14.20 6.25
C ASN A 59 -0.37 12.88 5.63
N TYR A 60 -0.99 12.53 4.52
CA TYR A 60 -0.80 11.22 3.90
C TYR A 60 0.58 11.03 3.28
N ARG A 61 1.22 12.10 2.82
CA ARG A 61 2.58 12.01 2.25
C ARG A 61 3.60 11.64 3.29
N LEU A 62 3.46 12.18 4.51
CA LEU A 62 4.33 11.81 5.63
C LEU A 62 4.12 10.36 6.03
N LEU A 63 2.86 9.91 6.10
CA LEU A 63 2.56 8.53 6.46
C LEU A 63 3.13 7.55 5.41
N GLU A 64 2.96 7.83 4.13
CA GLU A 64 3.54 7.00 3.08
C GLU A 64 5.05 6.92 3.21
N LYS A 65 5.69 8.07 3.39
CA LYS A 65 7.15 8.14 3.56
C LYS A 65 7.61 7.31 4.75
N ASP A 66 6.93 7.44 5.88
CA ASP A 66 7.29 6.69 7.10
C ASP A 66 7.13 5.18 6.89
N LEU A 67 6.04 4.75 6.22
CA LEU A 67 5.84 3.33 5.91
C LEU A 67 6.91 2.81 4.95
N HIS A 68 7.24 3.57 3.91
CA HIS A 68 8.30 3.19 2.97
C HIS A 68 9.65 3.05 3.70
N MET A 69 9.94 3.95 4.62
CA MET A 69 11.18 3.89 5.40
C MET A 69 11.22 2.70 6.35
N CYS A 70 10.11 2.43 7.05
CA CYS A 70 10.03 1.31 7.98
C CYS A 70 10.16 -0.05 7.27
N LEU A 71 9.70 -0.14 6.04
CA LEU A 71 9.67 -1.39 5.27
C LEU A 71 10.69 -1.42 4.14
N ARG A 72 11.65 -0.50 4.13
CA ARG A 72 12.59 -0.35 3.01
C ARG A 72 13.39 -1.61 2.68
N CYS A 73 13.67 -2.46 3.66
CA CYS A 73 14.42 -3.69 3.42
C CYS A 73 13.60 -4.73 2.64
N TYR A 74 12.28 -4.53 2.55
CA TYR A 74 11.39 -5.38 1.78
C TYR A 74 10.99 -4.77 0.44
N ASN A 75 11.48 -3.57 0.12
CA ASN A 75 11.15 -2.89 -1.13
C ASN A 75 11.76 -3.63 -2.32
N THR A 76 10.94 -3.86 -3.34
CA THR A 76 11.39 -4.49 -4.58
C THR A 76 11.62 -3.47 -5.68
N THR A 77 10.58 -2.73 -6.06
CA THR A 77 10.67 -1.66 -7.06
C THR A 77 9.64 -0.58 -6.74
N ASN A 78 10.07 0.69 -6.81
CA ASN A 78 9.17 1.84 -6.61
C ASN A 78 8.35 1.70 -5.33
N GLU A 79 7.02 1.63 -5.45
CA GLU A 79 6.09 1.51 -4.32
C GLU A 79 5.74 0.07 -3.96
N TRP A 80 6.39 -0.91 -4.58
CA TRP A 80 6.12 -2.33 -4.34
C TRP A 80 7.05 -2.92 -3.29
N PHE A 81 6.48 -3.76 -2.44
CA PHE A 81 7.18 -4.41 -1.34
C PHE A 81 6.81 -5.89 -1.30
N ARG A 82 7.79 -6.71 -0.97
CA ARG A 82 7.58 -8.13 -0.71
C ARG A 82 7.88 -8.37 0.76
N VAL A 83 6.83 -8.47 1.57
CA VAL A 83 6.94 -8.36 3.02
C VAL A 83 6.15 -9.45 3.72
N PRO A 84 6.71 -10.05 4.80
CA PRO A 84 5.93 -10.97 5.63
C PRO A 84 4.73 -10.24 6.25
N GLU A 85 3.57 -10.90 6.25
CA GLU A 85 2.34 -10.31 6.80
C GLU A 85 2.52 -9.88 8.24
N THR A 86 3.23 -10.68 9.05
CA THR A 86 3.51 -10.34 10.44
C THR A 86 4.28 -9.03 10.58
N LYS A 87 5.20 -8.77 9.68
CA LYS A 87 6.02 -7.55 9.72
C LYS A 87 5.22 -6.31 9.35
N ILE A 88 4.40 -6.39 8.30
CA ILE A 88 3.60 -5.25 7.91
C ILE A 88 2.54 -4.95 8.99
N ASN A 89 1.91 -5.96 9.56
CA ASN A 89 0.96 -5.79 10.65
C ASN A 89 1.62 -5.17 11.88
N GLN A 90 2.82 -5.60 12.23
CA GLN A 90 3.58 -5.06 13.36
C GLN A 90 3.86 -3.56 13.17
N ARG A 91 4.29 -3.17 11.96
CA ARG A 91 4.58 -1.76 11.68
C ARG A 91 3.31 -0.90 11.71
N LEU A 92 2.22 -1.41 11.16
CA LEU A 92 0.93 -0.70 11.19
C LEU A 92 0.42 -0.52 12.62
N PHE A 93 0.56 -1.55 13.45
CA PHE A 93 0.16 -1.49 14.86
C PHE A 93 0.94 -0.42 15.64
N MET A 94 2.19 -0.18 15.28
CA MET A 94 3.06 0.78 15.96
C MET A 94 2.89 2.22 15.49
N LEU A 95 2.03 2.48 14.49
CA LEU A 95 1.81 3.83 13.99
C LEU A 95 1.11 4.71 15.04
N ASP A 96 1.64 5.92 15.20
CA ASP A 96 0.97 6.96 15.99
C ASP A 96 0.21 7.86 15.03
N MET A 97 -1.08 7.61 14.87
CA MET A 97 -1.92 8.32 13.91
C MET A 97 -2.07 9.80 14.21
N SER A 98 -1.76 10.23 15.43
CA SER A 98 -1.80 11.65 15.77
C SER A 98 -0.80 12.49 14.95
N ARG A 99 0.27 11.85 14.44
CA ARG A 99 1.27 12.52 13.60
C ARG A 99 0.75 12.87 12.21
N TYR A 100 -0.34 12.25 11.78
CA TYR A 100 -0.82 12.35 10.38
C TYR A 100 -2.16 13.07 10.26
N LYS A 101 -2.59 13.71 11.31
CA LYS A 101 -3.83 14.49 11.30
C LYS A 101 -3.76 15.72 10.42
#